data_9aeb644e05e73e0b18ff82482792bcec
#
_entry.id   9aeb644e05e73e0b18ff82482792bcec
#
_cell.length_a   1.000
_cell.length_b   1.000
_cell.length_c   1.000
_cell.angle_alpha   90.00
_cell.angle_beta   90.00
_cell.angle_gamma   90.00
#
_symmetry.space_group_name_H-M   'P 1'
#
loop_
_entity.id
_entity.type
_entity.pdbx_description
1 polymer ?
#
loop_
_entity_poly.entity_id
_entity_poly.type
_entity_poly.pdbx_seq_one_letter_code
_entity_poly.pdbx_strand_id
1 'polypeptide(L)'
;MNPNQRIITIGSVSLTISTICFFMQIAILITTVTLHFKQYEFNSPPNNQVMLCEPTIIERNITEIVYLTNTTIEKEICPKPAEYRNWSKPQCGITGFAPFSKDNSIRLSAGGDIWVTREPYVSCDLDKCYQFALGQGTTLNNVHSNNTVRDRTPYRTLLMNELGVPFHLGTKQVCIAWSSSSCHDGKAWLHVCITGDDKNATASFIYNGRLVDSVVSWSNDILRTQESECVCINGTCTVVMTDGNATGKADTKILFIEEGKIVHTSKLSGSAQHVEECSCYPRYPGVRCVCRDNWKGSNRPIIDINIKDHSIVSRYVCSGLVGDTPRKSDSSSSSHCLNPNNEKGDHGVKGWAFDDGNDVWMGRTINETSRLGYETFKVVEGWSNPKSKLQINRQVIVDRGDRSGYSGIFSVEGKSCINRCFYVELIRGRKEETEVLWTSNSIVVFCGTSGTYGTGSWPDGADLNLMHI
;
A
#
# COMPACT_ATOMS: atom_id res chain seq x y z
N MET A 1 71.12 37.83 47.28
CA MET A 1 70.22 37.17 46.30
C MET A 1 69.07 38.16 45.97
N ASN A 2 68.98 38.57 44.74
CA ASN A 2 68.10 39.62 44.30
C ASN A 2 66.62 39.08 44.26
N PRO A 3 65.64 39.65 44.96
CA PRO A 3 64.29 39.11 45.06
C PRO A 3 63.58 39.00 43.70
N ASN A 4 64.04 39.76 42.74
CA ASN A 4 63.43 39.74 41.37
C ASN A 4 63.80 38.46 40.57
N GLN A 5 64.87 37.75 40.90
CA GLN A 5 65.22 36.49 40.23
C GLN A 5 64.37 35.28 40.69
N ARG A 6 63.86 35.30 41.95
CA ARG A 6 62.97 34.25 42.43
C ARG A 6 61.56 34.26 41.86
N ILE A 7 61.03 35.46 41.53
CA ILE A 7 59.69 35.63 41.00
C ILE A 7 59.62 35.16 39.53
N ILE A 8 60.69 35.41 38.77
CA ILE A 8 60.77 35.00 37.34
C ILE A 8 60.85 33.45 37.22
N THR A 9 61.57 32.79 38.15
CA THR A 9 61.73 31.31 38.16
C THR A 9 60.39 30.62 38.52
N ILE A 10 59.61 31.17 39.44
CA ILE A 10 58.30 30.58 39.79
C ILE A 10 57.28 30.81 38.66
N GLY A 11 57.34 31.98 38.02
CA GLY A 11 56.46 32.28 36.89
C GLY A 11 56.71 31.38 35.69
N SER A 12 57.98 31.07 35.37
CA SER A 12 58.33 30.20 34.25
C SER A 12 57.96 28.72 34.51
N VAL A 13 58.07 28.24 35.73
CA VAL A 13 57.66 26.87 36.13
C VAL A 13 56.12 26.77 36.08
N SER A 14 55.41 27.77 36.57
CA SER A 14 53.95 27.80 36.51
C SER A 14 53.43 27.83 35.08
N LEU A 15 54.06 28.61 34.19
CA LEU A 15 53.67 28.69 32.79
C LEU A 15 53.94 27.35 32.06
N THR A 16 55.06 26.70 32.32
CA THR A 16 55.37 25.41 31.71
C THR A 16 54.43 24.31 32.17
N ILE A 17 54.07 24.24 33.45
CA ILE A 17 53.10 23.26 33.96
C ILE A 17 51.73 23.51 33.37
N SER A 18 51.29 24.75 33.29
CA SER A 18 50.00 25.10 32.68
C SER A 18 49.94 24.71 31.18
N THR A 19 51.05 24.92 30.46
CA THR A 19 51.14 24.56 29.05
C THR A 19 51.12 23.04 28.85
N ILE A 20 51.82 22.30 29.67
CA ILE A 20 51.80 20.81 29.63
C ILE A 20 50.42 20.26 29.95
N CYS A 21 49.72 20.80 30.97
CA CYS A 21 48.35 20.39 31.27
C CYS A 21 47.38 20.69 30.11
N PHE A 22 47.54 21.83 29.42
CA PHE A 22 46.73 22.18 28.26
C PHE A 22 46.95 21.20 27.08
N PHE A 23 48.18 20.86 26.78
CA PHE A 23 48.49 19.86 25.74
C PHE A 23 48.00 18.45 26.11
N MET A 24 48.07 18.05 27.39
CA MET A 24 47.48 16.79 27.85
C MET A 24 45.96 16.78 27.70
N GLN A 25 45.27 17.85 28.00
CA GLN A 25 43.83 17.95 27.83
C GLN A 25 43.43 17.88 26.33
N ILE A 26 44.20 18.51 25.47
CA ILE A 26 43.98 18.43 24.00
C ILE A 26 44.24 16.98 23.50
N ALA A 27 45.31 16.33 24.00
CA ALA A 27 45.61 14.96 23.63
C ALA A 27 44.51 13.97 24.09
N ILE A 28 43.95 14.17 25.28
CA ILE A 28 42.82 13.38 25.79
C ILE A 28 41.56 13.65 24.96
N LEU A 29 41.30 14.91 24.57
CA LEU A 29 40.17 15.27 23.76
C LEU A 29 40.29 14.65 22.36
N ILE A 30 41.47 14.70 21.75
CA ILE A 30 41.71 14.10 20.43
C ILE A 30 41.56 12.56 20.50
N THR A 31 42.06 11.91 21.56
CA THR A 31 41.89 10.47 21.71
C THR A 31 40.46 10.05 21.99
N THR A 32 39.70 10.82 22.79
CA THR A 32 38.27 10.54 23.01
C THR A 32 37.46 10.80 21.76
N VAL A 33 37.73 11.83 20.99
CA VAL A 33 37.07 12.07 19.70
C VAL A 33 37.40 10.96 18.69
N THR A 34 38.65 10.54 18.61
CA THR A 34 39.07 9.47 17.71
C THR A 34 38.44 8.11 18.10
N LEU A 35 38.31 7.84 19.41
CA LEU A 35 37.61 6.65 19.90
C LEU A 35 36.09 6.72 19.62
N HIS A 36 35.48 7.89 19.78
CA HIS A 36 34.08 8.09 19.43
C HIS A 36 33.84 7.94 17.91
N PHE A 37 34.72 8.49 17.08
CA PHE A 37 34.64 8.28 15.64
C PHE A 37 34.83 6.82 15.23
N LYS A 38 35.80 6.11 15.85
CA LYS A 38 35.95 4.67 15.61
C LYS A 38 34.73 3.85 16.08
N GLN A 39 34.11 4.26 17.19
CA GLN A 39 32.92 3.60 17.70
C GLN A 39 31.68 3.93 16.80
N TYR A 40 31.66 5.12 16.23
CA TYR A 40 30.59 5.52 15.29
C TYR A 40 30.76 4.83 13.91
N GLU A 41 32.00 4.66 13.45
CA GLU A 41 32.26 3.87 12.21
C GLU A 41 31.98 2.39 12.40
N PHE A 42 32.12 1.86 13.63
CA PHE A 42 31.78 0.47 13.92
C PHE A 42 30.27 0.21 14.04
N ASN A 43 29.48 1.24 14.38
CA ASN A 43 28.04 1.16 14.53
C ASN A 43 27.26 1.67 13.29
N SER A 44 27.95 2.26 12.33
CA SER A 44 27.34 2.61 11.03
C SER A 44 27.74 1.53 10.03
N PRO A 45 26.79 0.80 9.45
CA PRO A 45 27.14 -0.13 8.38
C PRO A 45 27.76 0.68 7.23
N PRO A 46 28.97 0.34 6.77
CA PRO A 46 29.57 1.01 5.63
C PRO A 46 28.65 0.82 4.44
N ASN A 47 28.32 1.92 3.76
CA ASN A 47 27.61 1.89 2.49
C ASN A 47 28.33 0.91 1.55
N ASN A 48 27.62 -0.17 1.16
CA ASN A 48 28.01 -1.15 0.14
C ASN A 48 29.07 -2.21 0.49
N GLN A 49 29.25 -2.57 1.73
CA GLN A 49 29.85 -3.89 1.99
C GLN A 49 28.76 -4.85 2.47
N VAL A 50 28.43 -5.80 1.62
CA VAL A 50 27.75 -7.03 2.03
C VAL A 50 28.65 -7.67 3.08
N MET A 51 28.22 -7.69 4.34
CA MET A 51 28.90 -8.46 5.37
C MET A 51 28.69 -9.92 4.99
N LEU A 52 29.65 -10.49 4.28
CA LEU A 52 29.66 -11.92 3.99
C LEU A 52 29.89 -12.63 5.32
N CYS A 53 28.84 -13.19 5.87
CA CYS A 53 28.95 -14.20 6.91
C CYS A 53 29.52 -15.47 6.26
N GLU A 54 30.80 -15.47 5.95
CA GLU A 54 31.44 -16.68 5.45
C GLU A 54 31.73 -17.64 6.64
N PRO A 55 31.21 -18.86 6.59
CA PRO A 55 31.36 -19.83 7.68
C PRO A 55 32.85 -20.11 8.04
N THR A 56 33.73 -19.96 7.05
CA THR A 56 35.16 -20.27 7.20
C THR A 56 35.94 -19.30 8.05
N ILE A 57 35.53 -18.05 8.19
CA ILE A 57 36.22 -17.04 9.00
C ILE A 57 35.79 -17.16 10.47
N ILE A 58 34.51 -17.48 10.69
CA ILE A 58 33.93 -17.61 12.02
C ILE A 58 34.48 -18.88 12.74
N GLU A 59 34.63 -19.97 12.03
CA GLU A 59 35.16 -21.21 12.62
C GLU A 59 36.60 -21.11 13.07
N ARG A 60 37.47 -20.36 12.40
CA ARG A 60 38.87 -20.17 12.84
C ARG A 60 38.98 -19.29 14.08
N ASN A 61 38.14 -18.29 14.21
CA ASN A 61 38.19 -17.39 15.38
C ASN A 61 37.50 -18.00 16.61
N ILE A 62 36.47 -18.81 16.40
CA ILE A 62 35.76 -19.50 17.49
C ILE A 62 36.60 -20.58 18.13
N THR A 63 37.41 -21.31 17.38
CA THR A 63 38.25 -22.37 17.92
C THR A 63 39.34 -21.82 18.84
N GLU A 64 39.86 -20.64 18.60
CA GLU A 64 40.85 -19.99 19.46
C GLU A 64 40.22 -19.37 20.72
N ILE A 65 39.01 -18.85 20.64
CA ILE A 65 38.29 -18.22 21.77
C ILE A 65 37.69 -19.26 22.72
N VAL A 66 37.27 -20.42 22.24
CA VAL A 66 36.68 -21.49 23.05
C VAL A 66 37.71 -22.11 24.00
N TYR A 67 39.00 -22.08 23.67
CA TYR A 67 40.07 -22.56 24.57
C TYR A 67 40.46 -21.57 25.68
N LEU A 68 40.05 -20.29 25.56
CA LEU A 68 40.47 -19.24 26.49
C LEU A 68 39.42 -18.80 27.51
N THR A 69 38.13 -19.08 27.25
CA THR A 69 37.06 -18.70 28.17
C THR A 69 36.00 -19.80 28.22
N ASN A 70 35.78 -20.39 29.36
CA ASN A 70 34.68 -21.35 29.62
C ASN A 70 33.28 -20.67 29.58
N THR A 71 33.07 -19.74 28.69
CA THR A 71 31.80 -19.02 28.50
C THR A 71 31.13 -19.53 27.25
N THR A 72 29.91 -19.98 27.40
CA THR A 72 28.99 -20.29 26.30
C THR A 72 28.82 -19.04 25.45
N ILE A 73 29.41 -19.01 24.26
CA ILE A 73 29.15 -17.97 23.28
C ILE A 73 27.76 -18.28 22.73
N GLU A 74 26.78 -17.48 23.09
CA GLU A 74 25.52 -17.46 22.37
C GLU A 74 25.86 -17.16 20.89
N LYS A 75 25.52 -18.11 20.03
CA LYS A 75 25.74 -18.00 18.59
C LYS A 75 24.96 -16.81 18.11
N GLU A 76 25.61 -15.68 17.88
CA GLU A 76 25.01 -14.53 17.26
C GLU A 76 24.55 -14.97 15.86
N ILE A 77 23.27 -15.25 15.72
CA ILE A 77 22.69 -15.69 14.45
C ILE A 77 22.72 -14.45 13.55
N CYS A 78 23.61 -14.44 12.58
CA CYS A 78 23.55 -13.43 11.53
C CYS A 78 22.12 -13.43 10.96
N PRO A 79 21.42 -12.29 10.96
CA PRO A 79 20.09 -12.25 10.37
C PRO A 79 20.21 -12.70 8.92
N LYS A 80 19.34 -13.63 8.53
CA LYS A 80 19.28 -14.07 7.13
C LYS A 80 19.14 -12.83 6.23
N PRO A 81 19.94 -12.70 5.17
CA PRO A 81 19.78 -11.58 4.25
C PRO A 81 18.33 -11.46 3.77
N ALA A 82 17.82 -10.25 3.70
CA ALA A 82 16.48 -10.03 3.19
C ALA A 82 16.39 -10.52 1.75
N GLU A 83 15.39 -11.35 1.48
CA GLU A 83 15.16 -11.94 0.16
C GLU A 83 13.90 -11.33 -0.46
N TYR A 84 13.84 -11.30 -1.78
CA TYR A 84 12.63 -10.93 -2.48
C TYR A 84 11.53 -11.98 -2.24
N ARG A 85 10.31 -11.49 -2.03
CA ARG A 85 9.13 -12.34 -1.91
C ARG A 85 8.72 -12.85 -3.29
N ASN A 86 8.43 -14.15 -3.41
CA ASN A 86 8.10 -14.77 -4.68
C ASN A 86 6.62 -15.16 -4.83
N TRP A 87 5.86 -15.21 -3.74
CA TRP A 87 4.44 -15.58 -3.74
C TRP A 87 4.14 -16.98 -4.35
N SER A 88 5.08 -17.92 -4.26
CA SER A 88 4.99 -19.21 -4.93
C SER A 88 4.09 -20.24 -4.25
N LYS A 89 3.64 -19.96 -3.02
CA LYS A 89 2.72 -20.84 -2.31
C LYS A 89 1.33 -20.84 -2.97
N PRO A 90 0.57 -21.96 -2.86
CA PRO A 90 -0.79 -22.00 -3.38
C PRO A 90 -1.71 -21.03 -2.62
N GLN A 91 -2.83 -20.67 -3.23
CA GLN A 91 -3.87 -19.90 -2.57
C GLN A 91 -4.50 -20.71 -1.43
N CYS A 92 -4.73 -20.08 -0.28
CA CYS A 92 -5.44 -20.73 0.81
C CYS A 92 -6.86 -21.10 0.40
N GLY A 93 -7.39 -22.19 0.97
CA GLY A 93 -8.80 -22.52 0.84
C GLY A 93 -9.65 -21.45 1.55
N ILE A 94 -10.66 -20.96 0.88
CA ILE A 94 -11.51 -19.87 1.38
C ILE A 94 -12.97 -20.33 1.33
N THR A 95 -13.64 -20.28 2.48
CA THR A 95 -15.09 -20.53 2.62
C THR A 95 -15.87 -19.25 2.86
N GLY A 96 -15.20 -18.19 3.25
CA GLY A 96 -15.74 -16.86 3.53
C GLY A 96 -14.67 -15.94 4.07
N PHE A 97 -15.11 -14.83 4.66
CA PHE A 97 -14.22 -13.80 5.17
C PHE A 97 -14.51 -13.48 6.62
N ALA A 98 -13.48 -13.27 7.40
CA ALA A 98 -13.57 -12.88 8.80
C ALA A 98 -13.08 -11.43 8.99
N PRO A 99 -13.66 -10.67 9.95
CA PRO A 99 -13.18 -9.35 10.30
C PRO A 99 -11.71 -9.39 10.70
N PHE A 100 -10.93 -8.45 10.22
CA PHE A 100 -9.50 -8.37 10.51
C PHE A 100 -9.11 -7.06 11.17
N SER A 101 -9.64 -5.92 10.69
CA SER A 101 -9.35 -4.60 11.25
C SER A 101 -10.46 -3.61 10.95
N LYS A 102 -10.59 -2.60 11.80
CA LYS A 102 -11.47 -1.44 11.63
C LYS A 102 -10.85 -0.25 12.35
N ASP A 103 -10.69 0.89 11.69
CA ASP A 103 -9.97 2.01 12.28
C ASP A 103 -10.87 3.02 13.02
N ASN A 104 -12.17 3.08 12.73
CA ASN A 104 -13.13 4.02 13.33
C ASN A 104 -12.70 5.50 13.24
N SER A 105 -11.96 5.89 12.21
CA SER A 105 -11.32 7.20 12.12
C SER A 105 -12.32 8.37 12.16
N ILE A 106 -13.47 8.25 11.49
CA ILE A 106 -14.49 9.31 11.52
C ILE A 106 -15.03 9.50 12.93
N ARG A 107 -15.35 8.42 13.60
CA ARG A 107 -15.85 8.48 14.99
C ARG A 107 -14.81 9.06 15.94
N LEU A 108 -13.56 8.70 15.79
CA LEU A 108 -12.45 9.19 16.60
C LEU A 108 -12.16 10.67 16.37
N SER A 109 -12.51 11.22 15.21
CA SER A 109 -12.33 12.64 14.90
C SER A 109 -13.19 13.57 15.77
N ALA A 110 -14.23 13.06 16.40
CA ALA A 110 -15.02 13.83 17.38
C ALA A 110 -14.21 14.27 18.62
N GLY A 111 -13.15 13.53 18.95
CA GLY A 111 -12.30 13.80 20.11
C GLY A 111 -10.82 14.05 19.78
N GLY A 112 -10.45 14.15 18.52
CA GLY A 112 -9.04 14.31 18.11
C GLY A 112 -8.86 14.78 16.68
N ASP A 113 -7.62 15.10 16.34
CA ASP A 113 -7.24 15.54 15.00
C ASP A 113 -6.93 14.32 14.13
N ILE A 114 -7.87 13.99 13.26
CA ILE A 114 -7.78 12.90 12.28
C ILE A 114 -7.81 13.49 10.88
N TRP A 115 -6.88 13.05 10.03
CA TRP A 115 -6.80 13.50 8.64
C TRP A 115 -8.08 13.22 7.86
N VAL A 116 -8.48 14.18 7.04
CA VAL A 116 -9.46 13.95 5.97
C VAL A 116 -8.79 13.12 4.89
N THR A 117 -9.40 12.01 4.53
CA THR A 117 -8.83 11.06 3.56
C THR A 117 -9.89 10.55 2.59
N ARG A 118 -9.45 10.00 1.48
CA ARG A 118 -10.19 9.08 0.60
C ARG A 118 -9.20 8.15 -0.11
N GLU A 119 -9.72 7.20 -0.84
CA GLU A 119 -8.98 6.18 -1.56
C GLU A 119 -7.99 5.41 -0.66
N PRO A 120 -8.50 4.82 0.44
CA PRO A 120 -7.65 4.02 1.31
C PRO A 120 -7.29 2.70 0.67
N TYR A 121 -6.20 2.12 1.09
CA TYR A 121 -5.86 0.74 0.77
C TYR A 121 -4.96 0.12 1.85
N VAL A 122 -4.72 -1.18 1.71
CA VAL A 122 -3.90 -1.95 2.64
C VAL A 122 -2.84 -2.70 1.84
N SER A 123 -1.64 -2.75 2.37
CA SER A 123 -0.55 -3.59 1.89
C SER A 123 0.31 -4.04 3.05
N CYS A 124 0.95 -5.20 2.92
CA CYS A 124 1.72 -5.80 4.00
C CYS A 124 3.18 -5.98 3.59
N ASP A 125 4.10 -5.76 4.53
CA ASP A 125 5.46 -6.28 4.43
C ASP A 125 5.50 -7.76 4.86
N LEU A 126 6.65 -8.30 5.20
CA LEU A 126 6.77 -9.70 5.63
C LEU A 126 6.18 -9.96 7.02
N ASP A 127 6.03 -8.92 7.85
CA ASP A 127 5.69 -9.06 9.26
C ASP A 127 4.35 -8.40 9.62
N LYS A 128 4.04 -7.23 9.02
CA LYS A 128 2.92 -6.37 9.38
C LYS A 128 2.15 -5.90 8.16
N CYS A 129 0.89 -5.55 8.39
CA CYS A 129 0.06 -4.84 7.42
C CYS A 129 -0.05 -3.36 7.78
N TYR A 130 -0.14 -2.54 6.76
CA TYR A 130 -0.24 -1.09 6.85
C TYR A 130 -1.46 -0.60 6.09
N GLN A 131 -2.11 0.40 6.63
CA GLN A 131 -3.15 1.12 5.92
C GLN A 131 -2.57 2.39 5.31
N PHE A 132 -3.01 2.68 4.11
CA PHE A 132 -2.66 3.85 3.32
C PHE A 132 -3.94 4.62 3.00
N ALA A 133 -3.83 5.92 2.83
CA ALA A 133 -4.90 6.72 2.25
C ALA A 133 -4.32 8.01 1.66
N LEU A 134 -5.10 8.64 0.79
CA LEU A 134 -4.77 9.95 0.24
C LEU A 134 -5.41 11.02 1.13
N GLY A 135 -4.58 11.73 1.88
CA GLY A 135 -4.99 12.85 2.72
C GLY A 135 -5.38 14.07 1.89
N GLN A 136 -6.14 14.98 2.49
CA GLN A 136 -6.56 16.23 1.85
C GLN A 136 -5.82 17.47 2.38
N GLY A 137 -4.72 17.26 3.12
CA GLY A 137 -3.93 18.33 3.67
C GLY A 137 -4.54 18.99 4.91
N THR A 138 -5.57 18.39 5.49
CA THR A 138 -6.28 18.94 6.66
C THR A 138 -6.87 17.82 7.52
N THR A 139 -7.30 18.18 8.73
CA THR A 139 -8.06 17.30 9.63
C THR A 139 -9.56 17.60 9.56
N LEU A 140 -10.40 16.65 10.01
CA LEU A 140 -11.85 16.82 10.00
C LEU A 140 -12.31 17.99 10.86
N ASN A 141 -11.63 18.26 11.96
CA ASN A 141 -11.97 19.33 12.92
C ASN A 141 -11.55 20.73 12.45
N ASN A 142 -10.91 20.84 11.31
CA ASN A 142 -10.39 22.08 10.78
C ASN A 142 -11.36 22.68 9.76
N VAL A 143 -11.46 24.01 9.71
CA VAL A 143 -12.30 24.73 8.72
C VAL A 143 -11.89 24.41 7.27
N HIS A 144 -10.65 24.04 7.04
CA HIS A 144 -10.15 23.62 5.72
C HIS A 144 -10.68 22.25 5.28
N SER A 145 -11.38 21.51 6.16
CA SER A 145 -12.06 20.26 5.76
C SER A 145 -13.24 20.50 4.83
N ASN A 146 -13.74 21.72 4.80
CA ASN A 146 -14.82 22.11 3.88
C ASN A 146 -14.38 21.89 2.42
N ASN A 147 -15.28 21.32 1.61
CA ASN A 147 -15.07 21.05 0.19
C ASN A 147 -13.97 20.01 -0.11
N THR A 148 -13.72 19.09 0.79
CA THR A 148 -12.76 17.98 0.58
C THR A 148 -13.35 16.83 -0.28
N VAL A 149 -14.49 17.04 -0.90
CA VAL A 149 -15.03 16.17 -1.94
C VAL A 149 -14.18 16.16 -3.22
N ARG A 150 -13.27 17.11 -3.38
CA ARG A 150 -12.40 17.25 -4.56
C ARG A 150 -11.41 16.10 -4.64
N ASP A 151 -11.32 15.47 -5.82
CA ASP A 151 -10.46 14.31 -6.04
C ASP A 151 -8.97 14.68 -6.11
N ARG A 152 -8.66 15.81 -6.72
CA ARG A 152 -7.27 16.24 -6.97
C ARG A 152 -7.05 17.67 -6.51
N THR A 153 -6.07 17.81 -5.63
CA THR A 153 -5.55 19.09 -5.16
C THR A 153 -4.04 18.97 -4.98
N PRO A 154 -3.29 20.07 -5.01
CA PRO A 154 -1.85 20.02 -4.74
C PRO A 154 -1.51 19.71 -3.28
N TYR A 155 -2.48 19.66 -2.40
CA TYR A 155 -2.31 19.44 -0.95
C TYR A 155 -2.47 17.96 -0.56
N ARG A 156 -2.87 17.09 -1.48
CA ARG A 156 -3.05 15.68 -1.16
C ARG A 156 -1.71 14.99 -0.99
N THR A 157 -1.64 14.14 0.03
CA THR A 157 -0.45 13.35 0.35
C THR A 157 -0.84 11.91 0.63
N LEU A 158 0.07 10.99 0.33
CA LEU A 158 -0.07 9.60 0.72
C LEU A 158 0.30 9.44 2.19
N LEU A 159 -0.65 9.01 2.97
CA LEU A 159 -0.50 8.69 4.39
C LEU A 159 -0.28 7.19 4.56
N MET A 160 0.57 6.82 5.49
CA MET A 160 0.88 5.43 5.84
C MET A 160 0.92 5.27 7.34
N ASN A 161 0.18 4.29 7.86
CA ASN A 161 0.21 3.93 9.27
C ASN A 161 0.07 2.42 9.44
N GLU A 162 0.36 1.89 10.61
CA GLU A 162 0.06 0.49 10.91
C GLU A 162 -1.44 0.23 10.82
N LEU A 163 -1.83 -0.95 10.35
CA LEU A 163 -3.23 -1.32 10.16
C LEU A 163 -4.02 -1.19 11.47
N GLY A 164 -5.16 -0.53 11.41
CA GLY A 164 -6.02 -0.27 12.56
C GLY A 164 -5.70 1.02 13.32
N VAL A 165 -4.58 1.66 13.04
CA VAL A 165 -4.22 2.95 13.64
C VAL A 165 -4.74 4.08 12.75
N PRO A 166 -5.66 4.93 13.25
CA PRO A 166 -6.20 6.03 12.45
C PRO A 166 -5.12 7.05 12.07
N PHE A 167 -5.37 7.79 11.01
CA PHE A 167 -4.43 8.81 10.51
C PHE A 167 -4.50 10.06 11.37
N HIS A 168 -3.75 10.09 12.47
CA HIS A 168 -3.59 11.24 13.37
C HIS A 168 -2.49 12.18 12.88
N LEU A 169 -2.26 13.30 13.57
CA LEU A 169 -1.26 14.31 13.15
C LEU A 169 0.18 13.78 13.09
N GLY A 170 0.50 12.75 13.87
CA GLY A 170 1.82 12.11 13.84
C GLY A 170 1.99 11.07 12.73
N THR A 171 1.01 10.88 11.87
CA THR A 171 1.07 9.91 10.78
C THR A 171 2.11 10.31 9.73
N LYS A 172 2.86 9.35 9.25
CA LYS A 172 3.85 9.56 8.19
C LYS A 172 3.16 9.94 6.88
N GLN A 173 3.59 11.07 6.32
CA GLN A 173 3.27 11.47 4.96
C GLN A 173 4.41 10.99 4.04
N VAL A 174 4.12 10.05 3.17
CA VAL A 174 5.12 9.39 2.33
C VAL A 174 5.55 10.28 1.18
N CYS A 175 4.58 10.89 0.50
CA CYS A 175 4.80 11.70 -0.69
C CYS A 175 3.58 12.58 -0.97
N ILE A 176 3.75 13.56 -1.86
CA ILE A 176 2.64 14.32 -2.44
C ILE A 176 1.99 13.46 -3.51
N ALA A 177 0.69 13.21 -3.39
CA ALA A 177 -0.03 12.38 -4.34
C ALA A 177 -1.55 12.58 -4.23
N TRP A 178 -2.24 12.58 -5.36
CA TRP A 178 -3.69 12.44 -5.43
C TRP A 178 -4.12 11.12 -6.10
N SER A 179 -3.16 10.30 -6.52
CA SER A 179 -3.36 8.89 -6.92
C SER A 179 -2.10 8.11 -6.56
N SER A 180 -2.25 6.89 -6.08
CA SER A 180 -1.11 6.13 -5.60
C SER A 180 -1.27 4.62 -5.65
N SER A 181 -0.16 3.95 -5.46
CA SER A 181 -0.04 2.51 -5.21
C SER A 181 1.20 2.26 -4.37
N SER A 182 1.19 1.23 -3.56
CA SER A 182 2.33 0.84 -2.74
C SER A 182 2.42 -0.67 -2.63
N CYS A 183 3.63 -1.19 -2.56
CA CYS A 183 3.90 -2.61 -2.33
C CYS A 183 5.28 -2.82 -1.73
N HIS A 184 5.45 -3.94 -1.04
CA HIS A 184 6.73 -4.35 -0.45
C HIS A 184 7.26 -5.57 -1.20
N ASP A 185 8.50 -5.51 -1.65
CA ASP A 185 9.10 -6.57 -2.47
C ASP A 185 9.77 -7.70 -1.65
N GLY A 186 9.78 -7.57 -0.32
CA GLY A 186 10.48 -8.43 0.61
C GLY A 186 11.70 -7.76 1.24
N LYS A 187 12.21 -6.70 0.62
CA LYS A 187 13.36 -5.92 1.10
C LYS A 187 12.98 -4.51 1.53
N ALA A 188 12.15 -3.83 0.75
CA ALA A 188 11.76 -2.44 0.99
C ALA A 188 10.40 -2.12 0.37
N TRP A 189 9.84 -0.97 0.77
CA TRP A 189 8.63 -0.41 0.19
C TRP A 189 8.90 0.32 -1.12
N LEU A 190 8.06 0.04 -2.10
CA LEU A 190 7.87 0.85 -3.28
C LEU A 190 6.59 1.67 -3.12
N HIS A 191 6.68 2.98 -3.34
CA HIS A 191 5.52 3.88 -3.43
C HIS A 191 5.48 4.53 -4.79
N VAL A 192 4.32 4.51 -5.40
CA VAL A 192 4.02 5.18 -6.67
C VAL A 192 3.10 6.35 -6.37
N CYS A 193 3.57 7.56 -6.61
CA CYS A 193 2.92 8.79 -6.19
C CYS A 193 2.67 9.68 -7.39
N ILE A 194 1.39 9.95 -7.71
CA ILE A 194 1.00 10.77 -8.86
C ILE A 194 0.43 12.09 -8.36
N THR A 195 0.98 13.18 -8.85
CA THR A 195 0.52 14.54 -8.56
C THR A 195 0.84 15.48 -9.73
N GLY A 196 0.37 16.69 -9.66
CA GLY A 196 0.56 17.73 -10.68
C GLY A 196 -0.75 18.14 -11.32
N ASP A 197 -0.65 18.88 -12.41
CA ASP A 197 -1.82 19.31 -13.19
C ASP A 197 -2.46 18.14 -13.92
N ASP A 198 -3.77 18.17 -14.08
CA ASP A 198 -4.54 17.12 -14.77
C ASP A 198 -4.00 16.80 -16.18
N LYS A 199 -3.49 17.81 -16.87
CA LYS A 199 -2.94 17.67 -18.23
C LYS A 199 -1.44 17.35 -18.27
N ASN A 200 -0.75 17.43 -17.15
CA ASN A 200 0.70 17.24 -17.09
C ASN A 200 1.14 16.70 -15.71
N ALA A 201 0.54 15.59 -15.30
CA ALA A 201 0.90 14.94 -14.03
C ALA A 201 2.20 14.14 -14.15
N THR A 202 2.83 13.90 -13.02
CA THR A 202 4.03 13.07 -12.89
C THR A 202 3.80 11.98 -11.86
N ALA A 203 4.17 10.76 -12.21
CA ALA A 203 4.27 9.65 -11.30
C ALA A 203 5.72 9.50 -10.81
N SER A 204 5.92 9.57 -9.52
CA SER A 204 7.21 9.38 -8.86
C SER A 204 7.30 8.00 -8.25
N PHE A 205 8.44 7.33 -8.42
CA PHE A 205 8.72 6.01 -7.88
C PHE A 205 9.72 6.14 -6.74
N ILE A 206 9.22 5.90 -5.51
CA ILE A 206 10.00 6.02 -4.27
C ILE A 206 10.25 4.61 -3.75
N TYR A 207 11.52 4.24 -3.67
CA TYR A 207 11.93 2.94 -3.17
C TYR A 207 12.90 3.10 -2.01
N ASN A 208 12.63 2.38 -0.94
CA ASN A 208 13.42 2.46 0.30
C ASN A 208 13.60 3.92 0.79
N GLY A 209 12.55 4.71 0.69
CA GLY A 209 12.51 6.10 1.12
C GLY A 209 13.19 7.10 0.17
N ARG A 210 13.61 6.69 -1.03
CA ARG A 210 14.32 7.55 -1.99
C ARG A 210 13.59 7.59 -3.33
N LEU A 211 13.56 8.76 -3.93
CA LEU A 211 13.11 8.92 -5.31
C LEU A 211 14.13 8.26 -6.25
N VAL A 212 13.68 7.26 -7.00
CA VAL A 212 14.54 6.50 -7.93
C VAL A 212 14.24 6.83 -9.37
N ASP A 213 12.96 6.93 -9.73
CA ASP A 213 12.55 7.14 -11.11
C ASP A 213 11.23 7.93 -11.16
N SER A 214 10.86 8.37 -12.35
CA SER A 214 9.60 9.05 -12.60
C SER A 214 9.13 8.83 -14.03
N VAL A 215 7.82 9.00 -14.25
CA VAL A 215 7.20 9.01 -15.57
C VAL A 215 6.20 10.15 -15.64
N VAL A 216 6.16 10.84 -16.78
CA VAL A 216 5.21 11.93 -17.03
C VAL A 216 3.98 11.41 -17.76
N SER A 217 2.89 12.15 -17.68
CA SER A 217 1.66 11.90 -18.40
C SER A 217 1.94 11.68 -19.91
N TRP A 218 1.35 10.65 -20.48
CA TRP A 218 1.54 10.29 -21.91
C TRP A 218 0.34 10.60 -22.80
N SER A 219 -0.81 10.90 -22.20
CA SER A 219 -2.03 11.27 -22.96
C SER A 219 -2.66 12.57 -22.45
N ASN A 220 -1.98 13.27 -21.57
CA ASN A 220 -2.36 14.58 -21.05
C ASN A 220 -3.79 14.65 -20.50
N ASP A 221 -4.26 13.59 -19.85
CA ASP A 221 -5.60 13.51 -19.32
C ASP A 221 -5.68 12.64 -18.05
N ILE A 222 -5.20 13.20 -16.97
CA ILE A 222 -5.26 12.63 -15.61
C ILE A 222 -4.60 11.26 -15.54
N LEU A 223 -3.27 11.25 -15.55
CA LEU A 223 -2.49 10.06 -15.22
C LEU A 223 -2.90 9.57 -13.83
N ARG A 224 -3.29 8.31 -13.72
CA ARG A 224 -3.84 7.72 -12.52
C ARG A 224 -3.45 6.26 -12.38
N THR A 225 -3.50 5.73 -11.17
CA THR A 225 -3.06 4.37 -10.88
C THR A 225 -4.07 3.60 -10.00
N GLN A 226 -3.65 2.59 -9.32
CA GLN A 226 -4.49 1.53 -8.78
C GLN A 226 -5.34 1.94 -7.58
N GLU A 227 -4.90 2.86 -6.75
CA GLU A 227 -5.55 3.14 -5.46
C GLU A 227 -5.65 1.88 -4.58
N SER A 228 -4.73 0.95 -4.76
CA SER A 228 -4.54 -0.29 -4.02
C SER A 228 -3.13 -0.81 -4.20
N GLU A 229 -2.78 -1.94 -3.57
CA GLU A 229 -1.41 -2.42 -3.64
C GLU A 229 -0.98 -2.83 -5.05
N CYS A 230 0.25 -2.53 -5.40
CA CYS A 230 0.97 -3.17 -6.50
C CYS A 230 1.43 -4.56 -6.07
N VAL A 231 2.02 -5.33 -6.96
CA VAL A 231 2.49 -6.68 -6.66
C VAL A 231 3.92 -6.85 -7.12
N CYS A 232 4.75 -7.38 -6.24
CA CYS A 232 6.16 -7.67 -6.52
C CYS A 232 6.41 -9.18 -6.46
N ILE A 233 7.03 -9.73 -7.50
CA ILE A 233 7.44 -11.15 -7.56
C ILE A 233 8.92 -11.20 -7.90
N ASN A 234 9.71 -11.80 -7.00
CA ASN A 234 11.17 -11.92 -7.17
C ASN A 234 11.87 -10.59 -7.47
N GLY A 235 11.42 -9.51 -6.86
CA GLY A 235 12.00 -8.19 -7.03
C GLY A 235 11.46 -7.37 -8.19
N THR A 236 10.62 -7.93 -9.04
CA THR A 236 9.94 -7.19 -10.10
C THR A 236 8.54 -6.82 -9.66
N CYS A 237 8.29 -5.52 -9.51
CA CYS A 237 6.99 -4.97 -9.15
C CYS A 237 6.23 -4.54 -10.40
N THR A 238 4.93 -4.80 -10.45
CA THR A 238 4.07 -4.37 -11.55
C THR A 238 3.03 -3.41 -11.04
N VAL A 239 2.81 -2.33 -11.75
CA VAL A 239 1.76 -1.35 -11.48
C VAL A 239 1.03 -1.03 -12.77
N VAL A 240 -0.28 -0.88 -12.68
CA VAL A 240 -1.15 -0.51 -13.80
C VAL A 240 -1.48 0.97 -13.69
N MET A 241 -1.21 1.71 -14.74
CA MET A 241 -1.52 3.14 -14.84
C MET A 241 -2.36 3.42 -16.08
N THR A 242 -3.24 4.40 -15.97
CA THR A 242 -4.10 4.84 -17.06
C THR A 242 -4.01 6.35 -17.23
N ASP A 243 -3.98 6.79 -18.45
CA ASP A 243 -4.00 8.20 -18.84
C ASP A 243 -4.90 8.35 -20.05
N GLY A 244 -5.89 9.22 -19.99
CA GLY A 244 -6.84 9.42 -21.04
C GLY A 244 -8.28 9.53 -20.56
N ASN A 245 -9.20 9.57 -21.48
CA ASN A 245 -10.63 9.86 -21.22
C ASN A 245 -11.24 8.88 -20.21
N ALA A 246 -11.87 9.42 -19.18
CA ALA A 246 -12.53 8.60 -18.15
C ALA A 246 -13.79 7.88 -18.67
N THR A 247 -14.41 8.38 -19.73
CA THR A 247 -15.62 7.80 -20.35
C THR A 247 -15.45 7.57 -21.84
N GLY A 248 -14.22 7.27 -22.25
CA GLY A 248 -13.87 7.04 -23.64
C GLY A 248 -12.54 6.31 -23.75
N LYS A 249 -11.88 6.47 -24.89
CA LYS A 249 -10.58 5.84 -25.10
C LYS A 249 -9.53 6.40 -24.13
N ALA A 250 -8.88 5.50 -23.43
CA ALA A 250 -7.76 5.81 -22.54
C ALA A 250 -6.59 4.88 -22.81
N ASP A 251 -5.39 5.35 -22.52
CA ASP A 251 -4.16 4.60 -22.73
C ASP A 251 -3.71 4.00 -21.39
N THR A 252 -3.80 2.70 -21.26
CA THR A 252 -3.37 1.95 -20.08
C THR A 252 -2.03 1.30 -20.35
N LYS A 253 -1.11 1.48 -19.42
CA LYS A 253 0.23 0.88 -19.46
C LYS A 253 0.48 0.11 -18.16
N ILE A 254 1.21 -0.98 -18.32
CA ILE A 254 1.70 -1.79 -17.21
C ILE A 254 3.20 -1.56 -17.09
N LEU A 255 3.64 -1.04 -15.94
CA LEU A 255 5.02 -0.72 -15.69
C LEU A 255 5.65 -1.81 -14.84
N PHE A 256 6.83 -2.26 -15.25
CA PHE A 256 7.66 -3.23 -14.54
C PHE A 256 8.79 -2.50 -13.86
N ILE A 257 8.94 -2.66 -12.56
CA ILE A 257 9.79 -1.84 -11.71
C ILE A 257 10.68 -2.74 -10.86
N GLU A 258 11.97 -2.48 -10.85
CA GLU A 258 12.94 -3.18 -10.00
C GLU A 258 13.67 -2.15 -9.13
N GLU A 259 13.52 -2.30 -7.81
CA GLU A 259 14.08 -1.39 -6.81
C GLU A 259 13.81 0.11 -7.13
N GLY A 260 12.58 0.38 -7.54
CA GLY A 260 12.11 1.74 -7.86
C GLY A 260 12.38 2.20 -9.29
N LYS A 261 13.18 1.47 -10.07
CA LYS A 261 13.51 1.81 -11.45
C LYS A 261 12.57 1.13 -12.44
N ILE A 262 12.03 1.87 -13.38
CA ILE A 262 11.23 1.34 -14.48
C ILE A 262 12.16 0.60 -15.44
N VAL A 263 11.98 -0.72 -15.56
CA VAL A 263 12.80 -1.58 -16.42
C VAL A 263 12.08 -1.97 -17.71
N HIS A 264 10.76 -1.92 -17.73
CA HIS A 264 9.95 -2.19 -18.91
C HIS A 264 8.57 -1.55 -18.78
N THR A 265 7.97 -1.22 -19.92
CA THR A 265 6.60 -0.72 -20.02
C THR A 265 5.88 -1.45 -21.13
N SER A 266 4.76 -2.09 -20.79
CA SER A 266 3.89 -2.77 -21.76
C SER A 266 2.59 -2.00 -21.92
N LYS A 267 2.05 -1.97 -23.11
CA LYS A 267 0.71 -1.44 -23.37
C LYS A 267 -0.34 -2.49 -23.03
N LEU A 268 -1.52 -2.03 -22.61
CA LEU A 268 -2.68 -2.91 -22.49
C LEU A 268 -2.97 -3.57 -23.83
N SER A 269 -3.15 -4.88 -23.81
CA SER A 269 -3.55 -5.68 -24.95
C SER A 269 -4.61 -6.69 -24.55
N GLY A 270 -5.39 -7.17 -25.52
CA GLY A 270 -6.52 -8.07 -25.28
C GLY A 270 -7.86 -7.36 -25.47
N SER A 271 -8.91 -7.88 -24.87
CA SER A 271 -10.28 -7.45 -25.13
C SER A 271 -10.80 -6.36 -24.18
N ALA A 272 -10.10 -6.04 -23.10
CA ALA A 272 -10.48 -4.94 -22.22
C ALA A 272 -10.42 -3.59 -22.96
N GLN A 273 -11.47 -2.80 -22.86
CA GLN A 273 -11.59 -1.56 -23.61
C GLN A 273 -11.35 -0.32 -22.77
N HIS A 274 -11.58 -0.39 -21.47
CA HIS A 274 -11.31 0.68 -20.53
C HIS A 274 -10.91 0.06 -19.20
N VAL A 275 -9.79 0.52 -18.64
CA VAL A 275 -9.20 -0.05 -17.42
C VAL A 275 -8.75 1.06 -16.51
N GLU A 276 -9.29 1.06 -15.30
CA GLU A 276 -8.90 1.97 -14.23
C GLU A 276 -8.88 1.25 -12.88
N GLU A 277 -8.14 1.81 -11.95
CA GLU A 277 -8.21 1.46 -10.53
C GLU A 277 -8.13 -0.05 -10.29
N CYS A 278 -7.14 -0.69 -10.90
CA CYS A 278 -6.95 -2.13 -10.79
C CYS A 278 -6.68 -2.57 -9.35
N SER A 279 -7.30 -3.69 -8.97
CA SER A 279 -7.00 -4.42 -7.75
C SER A 279 -6.26 -5.69 -8.11
N CYS A 280 -4.98 -5.75 -7.76
CA CYS A 280 -4.06 -6.78 -8.23
C CYS A 280 -3.68 -7.74 -7.12
N TYR A 281 -3.40 -8.97 -7.50
CA TYR A 281 -2.93 -10.00 -6.59
C TYR A 281 -1.91 -10.90 -7.29
N PRO A 282 -0.97 -11.47 -6.52
CA PRO A 282 -0.04 -12.43 -7.09
C PRO A 282 -0.78 -13.69 -7.52
N ARG A 283 -0.58 -14.08 -8.75
CA ARG A 283 -1.06 -15.32 -9.34
C ARG A 283 0.15 -16.03 -9.94
N TYR A 284 0.98 -16.55 -9.05
CA TYR A 284 2.29 -17.11 -9.41
C TYR A 284 2.20 -18.01 -10.65
N PRO A 285 3.11 -17.85 -11.64
CA PRO A 285 4.32 -17.01 -11.63
C PRO A 285 4.10 -15.54 -12.07
N GLY A 286 2.88 -15.11 -12.33
CA GLY A 286 2.52 -13.76 -12.77
C GLY A 286 1.66 -13.00 -11.78
N VAL A 287 1.04 -11.94 -12.29
CA VAL A 287 0.15 -11.06 -11.55
C VAL A 287 -1.20 -11.00 -12.25
N ARG A 288 -2.28 -11.01 -11.50
CA ARG A 288 -3.65 -10.87 -12.00
C ARG A 288 -4.31 -9.67 -11.36
N CYS A 289 -4.99 -8.88 -12.17
CA CYS A 289 -5.72 -7.70 -11.71
C CYS A 289 -7.18 -7.78 -12.13
N VAL A 290 -8.07 -7.30 -11.28
CA VAL A 290 -9.48 -7.04 -11.58
C VAL A 290 -9.72 -5.56 -11.42
N CYS A 291 -10.30 -4.91 -12.44
CA CYS A 291 -10.28 -3.47 -12.58
C CYS A 291 -11.70 -2.88 -12.75
N ARG A 292 -11.75 -1.60 -13.10
CA ARG A 292 -12.96 -0.83 -13.39
C ARG A 292 -12.96 -0.46 -14.86
N ASP A 293 -14.06 -0.77 -15.55
CA ASP A 293 -14.38 -0.19 -16.86
C ASP A 293 -15.33 0.98 -16.63
N ASN A 294 -14.81 2.19 -16.72
CA ASN A 294 -15.60 3.40 -16.47
C ASN A 294 -16.32 3.91 -17.72
N TRP A 295 -16.22 3.20 -18.83
CA TRP A 295 -16.73 3.63 -20.11
C TRP A 295 -17.95 2.83 -20.58
N LYS A 296 -17.82 1.50 -20.67
CA LYS A 296 -18.80 0.67 -21.40
C LYS A 296 -19.47 -0.42 -20.59
N GLY A 297 -18.92 -0.84 -19.47
CA GLY A 297 -19.43 -2.04 -18.83
C GLY A 297 -19.54 -1.98 -17.33
N SER A 298 -20.46 -2.77 -16.79
CA SER A 298 -20.57 -3.05 -15.36
C SER A 298 -19.88 -4.38 -14.97
N ASN A 299 -19.43 -5.16 -15.94
CA ASN A 299 -18.51 -6.27 -15.71
C ASN A 299 -17.07 -5.76 -15.59
N ARG A 300 -16.29 -6.38 -14.74
CA ARG A 300 -14.94 -5.90 -14.45
C ARG A 300 -13.91 -6.48 -15.41
N PRO A 301 -13.00 -5.65 -15.94
CA PRO A 301 -11.85 -6.12 -16.69
C PRO A 301 -10.90 -6.97 -15.84
N ILE A 302 -10.26 -7.94 -16.46
CA ILE A 302 -9.16 -8.73 -15.92
C ILE A 302 -7.92 -8.43 -16.74
N ILE A 303 -6.79 -8.28 -16.06
CA ILE A 303 -5.47 -8.21 -16.69
C ILE A 303 -4.61 -9.33 -16.12
N ASP A 304 -4.04 -10.15 -17.00
CA ASP A 304 -2.99 -11.10 -16.67
C ASP A 304 -1.64 -10.58 -17.15
N ILE A 305 -0.69 -10.49 -16.24
CA ILE A 305 0.63 -9.93 -16.45
C ILE A 305 1.68 -11.04 -16.33
N ASN A 306 2.42 -11.27 -17.39
CA ASN A 306 3.55 -12.19 -17.38
C ASN A 306 4.82 -11.43 -16.97
N ILE A 307 5.43 -11.84 -15.87
CA ILE A 307 6.61 -11.17 -15.32
C ILE A 307 7.86 -11.44 -16.18
N LYS A 308 7.95 -12.59 -16.84
CA LYS A 308 9.14 -12.97 -17.60
C LYS A 308 9.24 -12.28 -18.95
N ASP A 309 8.18 -12.35 -19.74
CA ASP A 309 8.17 -11.83 -21.11
C ASP A 309 7.45 -10.50 -21.24
N HIS A 310 6.88 -9.98 -20.15
CA HIS A 310 6.14 -8.73 -20.08
C HIS A 310 4.87 -8.69 -20.93
N SER A 311 4.36 -9.83 -21.34
CA SER A 311 3.12 -9.92 -22.11
C SER A 311 1.91 -9.66 -21.24
N ILE A 312 0.89 -9.06 -21.83
CA ILE A 312 -0.35 -8.68 -21.20
C ILE A 312 -1.50 -9.36 -21.94
N VAL A 313 -2.38 -10.00 -21.17
CA VAL A 313 -3.64 -10.55 -21.68
C VAL A 313 -4.77 -9.89 -20.90
N SER A 314 -5.79 -9.40 -21.56
CA SER A 314 -6.96 -8.83 -20.90
C SER A 314 -8.26 -9.43 -21.41
N ARG A 315 -9.24 -9.43 -20.54
CA ARG A 315 -10.60 -9.91 -20.75
C ARG A 315 -11.51 -9.34 -19.66
N TYR A 316 -12.65 -9.94 -19.46
CA TYR A 316 -13.60 -9.54 -18.41
C TYR A 316 -13.94 -10.71 -17.50
N VAL A 317 -14.31 -10.42 -16.26
CA VAL A 317 -14.89 -11.41 -15.36
C VAL A 317 -16.12 -11.99 -16.01
N CYS A 318 -16.17 -13.30 -16.16
CA CYS A 318 -17.28 -13.97 -16.89
C CYS A 318 -18.60 -13.95 -16.13
N SER A 319 -18.56 -14.01 -14.81
CA SER A 319 -19.75 -14.11 -13.95
C SER A 319 -20.94 -13.28 -14.45
N GLY A 320 -22.11 -13.91 -14.55
CA GLY A 320 -23.37 -13.23 -14.83
C GLY A 320 -23.84 -12.30 -13.71
N LEU A 321 -23.27 -12.43 -12.52
CA LEU A 321 -23.37 -11.45 -11.44
C LEU A 321 -22.22 -10.47 -11.57
N VAL A 322 -22.50 -9.28 -12.04
CA VAL A 322 -21.48 -8.25 -12.28
C VAL A 322 -21.12 -7.49 -11.01
N GLY A 323 -19.92 -6.96 -10.95
CA GLY A 323 -19.34 -6.41 -9.72
C GLY A 323 -19.34 -4.91 -9.62
N ASP A 324 -19.59 -4.17 -10.68
CA ASP A 324 -19.49 -2.72 -10.68
C ASP A 324 -20.76 -2.04 -10.16
N THR A 325 -20.64 -0.76 -9.86
CA THR A 325 -21.74 0.10 -9.44
C THR A 325 -21.60 1.45 -10.16
N PRO A 326 -22.56 1.91 -10.96
CA PRO A 326 -23.90 1.33 -11.16
C PRO A 326 -23.91 0.07 -12.03
N ARG A 327 -24.95 -0.73 -11.88
CA ARG A 327 -25.20 -1.95 -12.65
C ARG A 327 -26.70 -2.20 -12.78
N LYS A 328 -27.08 -3.03 -13.71
CA LYS A 328 -28.45 -3.56 -13.78
C LYS A 328 -28.68 -4.58 -12.66
N SER A 329 -29.95 -4.82 -12.33
CA SER A 329 -30.32 -5.90 -11.41
C SER A 329 -29.85 -7.26 -11.92
N ASP A 330 -29.59 -8.19 -11.01
CA ASP A 330 -29.09 -9.52 -11.36
C ASP A 330 -29.99 -10.28 -12.33
N SER A 331 -31.31 -10.07 -12.26
CA SER A 331 -32.27 -10.71 -13.15
C SER A 331 -32.17 -10.22 -14.59
N SER A 332 -31.75 -9.00 -14.82
CA SER A 332 -31.66 -8.37 -16.15
C SER A 332 -30.22 -8.15 -16.62
N SER A 333 -29.26 -8.38 -15.75
CA SER A 333 -27.84 -8.20 -16.03
C SER A 333 -27.32 -9.32 -16.92
N SER A 334 -26.41 -8.97 -17.82
CA SER A 334 -25.63 -9.91 -18.62
C SER A 334 -24.14 -9.64 -18.49
N SER A 335 -23.33 -10.64 -18.85
CA SER A 335 -21.90 -10.51 -18.90
C SER A 335 -21.32 -11.23 -20.11
N HIS A 336 -20.10 -10.87 -20.44
CA HIS A 336 -19.28 -11.50 -21.45
C HIS A 336 -17.87 -11.71 -20.91
N CYS A 337 -17.24 -12.79 -21.32
CA CYS A 337 -15.85 -13.03 -20.92
C CYS A 337 -14.85 -12.15 -21.69
N LEU A 338 -15.20 -11.73 -22.92
CA LEU A 338 -14.28 -11.06 -23.83
C LEU A 338 -14.68 -9.63 -24.21
N ASN A 339 -15.81 -9.14 -23.70
CA ASN A 339 -16.30 -7.80 -24.05
C ASN A 339 -16.94 -7.11 -22.85
N PRO A 340 -16.97 -5.77 -22.81
CA PRO A 340 -17.84 -5.09 -21.87
C PRO A 340 -19.31 -5.41 -22.17
N ASN A 341 -20.14 -5.44 -21.14
CA ASN A 341 -21.55 -5.81 -21.29
C ASN A 341 -22.43 -4.66 -21.84
N ASN A 342 -21.87 -3.46 -22.02
CA ASN A 342 -22.58 -2.25 -22.48
C ASN A 342 -23.79 -1.89 -21.58
N GLU A 343 -23.72 -2.20 -20.31
CA GLU A 343 -24.74 -1.93 -19.32
C GLU A 343 -24.23 -0.93 -18.29
N LYS A 344 -24.96 0.18 -18.10
CA LYS A 344 -24.64 1.18 -17.07
C LYS A 344 -23.22 1.70 -17.10
N GLY A 345 -22.68 2.01 -18.28
CA GLY A 345 -21.40 2.67 -18.43
C GLY A 345 -21.38 4.12 -17.89
N ASP A 346 -20.32 4.86 -18.20
CA ASP A 346 -20.06 6.26 -17.83
C ASP A 346 -19.85 6.52 -16.33
N HIS A 347 -19.70 5.49 -15.53
CA HIS A 347 -19.35 5.54 -14.13
C HIS A 347 -18.95 4.16 -13.64
N GLY A 348 -18.50 4.09 -12.40
CA GLY A 348 -18.09 2.84 -11.77
C GLY A 348 -17.62 3.06 -10.34
N VAL A 349 -17.07 2.00 -9.77
CA VAL A 349 -16.43 2.00 -8.47
C VAL A 349 -15.24 1.04 -8.49
N LYS A 350 -14.17 1.38 -7.79
CA LYS A 350 -13.08 0.43 -7.58
C LYS A 350 -13.59 -0.78 -6.79
N GLY A 351 -13.29 -1.96 -7.28
CA GLY A 351 -13.67 -3.22 -6.64
C GLY A 351 -12.67 -4.33 -6.93
N TRP A 352 -12.94 -5.48 -6.40
CA TRP A 352 -12.07 -6.63 -6.47
C TRP A 352 -12.82 -7.93 -6.77
N ALA A 353 -12.10 -8.89 -7.27
CA ALA A 353 -12.50 -10.29 -7.38
C ALA A 353 -11.22 -11.15 -7.46
N PHE A 354 -11.34 -12.43 -7.24
CA PHE A 354 -10.23 -13.35 -7.50
C PHE A 354 -10.77 -14.74 -7.86
N ASP A 355 -10.01 -15.46 -8.64
CA ASP A 355 -10.35 -16.79 -9.09
C ASP A 355 -10.12 -17.85 -8.00
N ASP A 356 -10.96 -18.85 -8.03
CA ASP A 356 -10.86 -20.07 -7.21
C ASP A 356 -11.24 -21.27 -8.09
N GLY A 357 -10.28 -21.76 -8.87
CA GLY A 357 -10.53 -22.69 -9.94
C GLY A 357 -11.41 -22.06 -11.03
N ASN A 358 -12.56 -22.66 -11.33
CA ASN A 358 -13.55 -22.09 -12.25
C ASN A 358 -14.55 -21.15 -11.59
N ASP A 359 -14.49 -21.02 -10.28
CA ASP A 359 -15.34 -20.12 -9.49
C ASP A 359 -14.69 -18.77 -9.33
N VAL A 360 -15.46 -17.77 -8.96
CA VAL A 360 -14.96 -16.45 -8.62
C VAL A 360 -15.49 -15.99 -7.26
N TRP A 361 -14.59 -15.51 -6.40
CA TRP A 361 -14.93 -14.73 -5.24
C TRP A 361 -14.99 -13.27 -5.62
N MET A 362 -16.00 -12.56 -5.17
CA MET A 362 -16.13 -11.14 -5.43
C MET A 362 -16.83 -10.40 -4.31
N GLY A 363 -16.52 -9.11 -4.22
CA GLY A 363 -17.23 -8.16 -3.39
C GLY A 363 -17.84 -7.06 -4.26
N ARG A 364 -18.98 -6.52 -3.83
CA ARG A 364 -19.66 -5.42 -4.51
C ARG A 364 -20.60 -4.68 -3.57
N THR A 365 -21.02 -3.48 -3.97
CA THR A 365 -22.09 -2.78 -3.25
C THR A 365 -23.39 -3.59 -3.30
N ILE A 366 -24.18 -3.54 -2.23
CA ILE A 366 -25.50 -4.18 -2.23
C ILE A 366 -26.47 -3.36 -3.10
N ASN A 367 -26.42 -2.04 -3.01
CA ASN A 367 -27.20 -1.18 -3.88
C ASN A 367 -26.62 -1.20 -5.31
N GLU A 368 -27.49 -1.31 -6.29
CA GLU A 368 -27.09 -1.45 -7.71
C GLU A 368 -26.68 -0.13 -8.35
N THR A 369 -27.10 1.00 -7.79
CA THR A 369 -26.90 2.33 -8.39
C THR A 369 -26.04 3.26 -7.57
N SER A 370 -25.87 2.98 -6.28
CA SER A 370 -25.16 3.84 -5.32
C SER A 370 -24.16 3.07 -4.50
N ARG A 371 -23.18 3.75 -3.93
CA ARG A 371 -22.16 3.19 -3.04
C ARG A 371 -22.74 3.01 -1.64
N LEU A 372 -23.73 2.12 -1.54
CA LEU A 372 -24.45 1.76 -0.32
C LEU A 372 -24.40 0.25 -0.13
N GLY A 373 -24.07 -0.16 1.09
CA GLY A 373 -23.88 -1.55 1.46
C GLY A 373 -22.66 -2.19 0.82
N TYR A 374 -22.31 -3.32 1.31
CA TYR A 374 -21.26 -4.15 0.72
C TYR A 374 -21.49 -5.61 1.05
N GLU A 375 -21.33 -6.48 0.05
CA GLU A 375 -21.51 -7.91 0.15
C GLU A 375 -20.37 -8.65 -0.51
N THR A 376 -20.10 -9.85 -0.03
CA THR A 376 -19.16 -10.79 -0.65
C THR A 376 -19.85 -12.12 -0.90
N PHE A 377 -19.49 -12.79 -1.96
CA PHE A 377 -19.97 -14.12 -2.30
C PHE A 377 -19.08 -14.81 -3.32
N LYS A 378 -19.28 -16.10 -3.44
CA LYS A 378 -18.69 -16.90 -4.50
C LYS A 378 -19.74 -17.16 -5.58
N VAL A 379 -19.34 -17.05 -6.86
CA VAL A 379 -20.18 -17.43 -8.00
C VAL A 379 -19.62 -18.74 -8.56
N VAL A 380 -20.41 -19.80 -8.52
CA VAL A 380 -20.03 -21.11 -9.04
C VAL A 380 -19.87 -21.01 -10.55
N GLU A 381 -18.72 -21.46 -11.07
CA GLU A 381 -18.30 -21.35 -12.47
C GLU A 381 -18.18 -19.87 -12.97
N GLY A 382 -18.21 -18.90 -12.07
CA GLY A 382 -18.23 -17.48 -12.43
C GLY A 382 -16.95 -16.97 -13.08
N TRP A 383 -15.86 -17.69 -12.97
CA TRP A 383 -14.61 -17.32 -13.64
C TRP A 383 -14.60 -17.68 -15.12
N SER A 384 -15.36 -18.69 -15.53
CA SER A 384 -15.31 -19.27 -16.88
C SER A 384 -16.65 -19.25 -17.64
N ASN A 385 -17.78 -19.08 -16.96
CA ASN A 385 -19.10 -19.19 -17.55
C ASN A 385 -19.90 -17.90 -17.45
N PRO A 386 -20.18 -17.19 -18.58
CA PRO A 386 -20.87 -15.90 -18.56
C PRO A 386 -22.34 -16.00 -18.18
N LYS A 387 -22.92 -17.18 -18.18
CA LYS A 387 -24.30 -17.43 -17.76
C LYS A 387 -24.43 -17.79 -16.28
N SER A 388 -23.32 -18.01 -15.60
CA SER A 388 -23.36 -18.40 -14.19
C SER A 388 -23.83 -17.25 -13.30
N LYS A 389 -24.88 -17.51 -12.50
CA LYS A 389 -25.44 -16.61 -11.49
C LYS A 389 -25.66 -17.35 -10.17
N LEU A 390 -25.11 -18.53 -9.97
CA LEU A 390 -25.24 -19.28 -8.73
C LEU A 390 -24.33 -18.72 -7.66
N GLN A 391 -24.95 -17.96 -6.76
CA GLN A 391 -24.29 -17.33 -5.63
C GLN A 391 -24.27 -18.27 -4.43
N ILE A 392 -23.12 -18.48 -3.84
CA ILE A 392 -22.94 -19.24 -2.59
C ILE A 392 -22.10 -18.47 -1.58
N ASN A 393 -22.23 -18.82 -0.31
CA ASN A 393 -21.44 -18.27 0.80
C ASN A 393 -21.49 -16.72 0.87
N ARG A 394 -22.67 -16.17 0.67
CA ARG A 394 -22.88 -14.72 0.74
C ARG A 394 -22.76 -14.22 2.17
N GLN A 395 -22.03 -13.13 2.34
CA GLN A 395 -21.92 -12.37 3.57
C GLN A 395 -22.28 -10.90 3.33
N VAL A 396 -22.96 -10.31 4.28
CA VAL A 396 -23.12 -8.86 4.35
C VAL A 396 -21.94 -8.31 5.16
N ILE A 397 -21.23 -7.37 4.58
CA ILE A 397 -20.11 -6.67 5.23
C ILE A 397 -20.58 -5.33 5.77
N VAL A 398 -21.37 -4.61 4.98
CA VAL A 398 -22.00 -3.35 5.33
C VAL A 398 -23.47 -3.43 4.91
N ASP A 399 -24.38 -3.13 5.83
CA ASP A 399 -25.81 -3.17 5.55
C ASP A 399 -26.19 -2.24 4.40
N ARG A 400 -27.25 -2.60 3.70
CA ARG A 400 -27.76 -1.94 2.49
C ARG A 400 -27.95 -0.41 2.60
N GLY A 401 -28.32 0.08 3.79
CA GLY A 401 -28.57 1.50 4.03
C GLY A 401 -27.34 2.30 4.41
N ASP A 402 -26.23 1.64 4.73
CA ASP A 402 -25.00 2.28 5.18
C ASP A 402 -24.03 2.50 4.04
N ARG A 403 -23.25 3.58 4.15
CA ARG A 403 -22.33 4.01 3.10
C ARG A 403 -21.12 3.08 2.97
N SER A 404 -20.76 2.82 1.75
CA SER A 404 -19.52 2.13 1.35
C SER A 404 -18.75 3.00 0.35
N GLY A 405 -17.89 2.41 -0.44
CA GLY A 405 -17.09 3.14 -1.42
C GLY A 405 -16.18 2.21 -2.20
N TYR A 406 -14.95 2.62 -2.38
CA TYR A 406 -13.93 1.80 -3.00
C TYR A 406 -13.65 0.56 -2.17
N SER A 407 -13.30 -0.50 -2.83
CA SER A 407 -12.77 -1.71 -2.22
C SER A 407 -11.64 -2.26 -3.07
N GLY A 408 -10.71 -2.94 -2.43
CA GLY A 408 -9.57 -3.52 -3.12
C GLY A 408 -9.04 -4.72 -2.37
N ILE A 409 -8.25 -5.51 -3.08
CA ILE A 409 -7.63 -6.72 -2.57
C ILE A 409 -6.21 -6.45 -2.09
N PHE A 410 -5.78 -7.21 -1.11
CA PHE A 410 -4.38 -7.41 -0.79
C PHE A 410 -4.15 -8.86 -0.39
N SER A 411 -2.92 -9.32 -0.51
CA SER A 411 -2.56 -10.70 -0.24
C SER A 411 -1.62 -10.78 0.95
N VAL A 412 -1.77 -11.86 1.73
CA VAL A 412 -0.93 -12.12 2.90
C VAL A 412 -0.32 -13.51 2.75
N GLU A 413 0.99 -13.59 2.85
CA GLU A 413 1.70 -14.85 2.80
C GLU A 413 1.61 -15.56 4.15
N GLY A 414 0.90 -16.69 4.17
CA GLY A 414 0.85 -17.60 5.31
C GLY A 414 2.02 -18.60 5.29
N LYS A 415 2.05 -19.48 6.27
CA LYS A 415 3.10 -20.51 6.35
C LYS A 415 3.09 -21.48 5.18
N SER A 416 1.90 -21.86 4.70
CA SER A 416 1.71 -22.86 3.65
C SER A 416 0.90 -22.39 2.46
N CYS A 417 0.27 -21.24 2.52
CA CYS A 417 -0.62 -20.74 1.47
C CYS A 417 -0.68 -19.21 1.46
N ILE A 418 -1.14 -18.66 0.35
CA ILE A 418 -1.38 -17.23 0.17
C ILE A 418 -2.86 -16.95 0.47
N ASN A 419 -3.10 -16.10 1.47
CA ASN A 419 -4.45 -15.66 1.82
C ASN A 419 -4.83 -14.40 1.03
N ARG A 420 -6.14 -14.24 0.77
CA ARG A 420 -6.71 -13.05 0.14
C ARG A 420 -7.51 -12.28 1.18
N CYS A 421 -7.24 -10.99 1.24
CA CYS A 421 -7.94 -10.03 2.09
C CYS A 421 -8.48 -8.89 1.25
N PHE A 422 -9.45 -8.16 1.77
CA PHE A 422 -9.96 -6.95 1.13
C PHE A 422 -10.25 -5.89 2.18
N TYR A 423 -10.27 -4.65 1.72
CA TYR A 423 -10.75 -3.51 2.50
C TYR A 423 -11.99 -2.91 1.84
N VAL A 424 -12.77 -2.21 2.62
CA VAL A 424 -13.89 -1.39 2.14
C VAL A 424 -13.71 0.03 2.68
N GLU A 425 -13.72 1.00 1.77
CA GLU A 425 -13.77 2.42 2.09
C GLU A 425 -15.19 2.79 2.54
N LEU A 426 -15.31 3.26 3.77
CA LEU A 426 -16.59 3.69 4.34
C LEU A 426 -16.66 5.22 4.22
N ILE A 427 -17.15 5.71 3.09
CA ILE A 427 -17.21 7.15 2.79
C ILE A 427 -18.33 7.80 3.59
N ARG A 428 -18.04 8.94 4.21
CA ARG A 428 -19.01 9.77 4.90
C ARG A 428 -18.94 11.22 4.40
N GLY A 429 -20.05 11.93 4.55
CA GLY A 429 -20.14 13.34 4.22
C GLY A 429 -20.65 13.61 2.82
N ARG A 430 -20.20 14.72 2.27
CA ARG A 430 -20.74 15.23 0.99
C ARG A 430 -20.32 14.32 -0.19
N LYS A 431 -21.20 14.22 -1.24
CA LYS A 431 -22.38 15.06 -1.49
C LYS A 431 -23.65 14.48 -0.85
N GLU A 432 -23.65 13.22 -0.46
CA GLU A 432 -24.85 12.47 -0.05
C GLU A 432 -25.31 12.82 1.37
N GLU A 433 -24.40 13.16 2.24
CA GLU A 433 -24.69 13.58 3.62
C GLU A 433 -24.37 15.07 3.79
N THR A 434 -25.41 15.88 3.98
CA THR A 434 -25.29 17.35 3.96
C THR A 434 -25.13 17.98 5.34
N GLU A 435 -25.12 17.18 6.39
CA GLU A 435 -24.91 17.61 7.78
C GLU A 435 -23.51 18.17 8.01
N VAL A 436 -22.57 17.74 7.18
CA VAL A 436 -21.16 18.18 7.22
C VAL A 436 -20.73 18.73 5.86
N LEU A 437 -19.67 19.52 5.83
CA LEU A 437 -19.15 20.15 4.62
C LEU A 437 -17.94 19.40 4.04
N TRP A 438 -17.47 18.38 4.70
CA TRP A 438 -16.33 17.56 4.31
C TRP A 438 -16.77 16.23 3.69
N THR A 439 -15.83 15.57 3.04
CA THR A 439 -15.91 14.15 2.64
C THR A 439 -14.67 13.44 3.17
N SER A 440 -14.87 12.37 3.89
CA SER A 440 -13.79 11.54 4.41
C SER A 440 -14.25 10.08 4.52
N ASN A 441 -13.41 9.22 5.05
CA ASN A 441 -13.72 7.81 5.21
C ASN A 441 -13.11 7.21 6.47
N SER A 442 -13.72 6.14 6.93
CA SER A 442 -13.08 5.10 7.71
C SER A 442 -12.88 3.85 6.86
N ILE A 443 -12.28 2.81 7.41
CA ILE A 443 -11.96 1.57 6.70
C ILE A 443 -12.34 0.36 7.54
N VAL A 444 -12.81 -0.68 6.88
CA VAL A 444 -12.98 -2.02 7.44
C VAL A 444 -12.23 -3.02 6.57
N VAL A 445 -11.60 -3.99 7.20
CA VAL A 445 -10.73 -4.99 6.56
C VAL A 445 -11.15 -6.39 6.96
N PHE A 446 -11.26 -7.27 5.96
CA PHE A 446 -11.60 -8.68 6.13
C PHE A 446 -10.55 -9.55 5.46
N CYS A 447 -10.30 -10.71 6.03
CA CYS A 447 -9.42 -11.72 5.45
C CYS A 447 -10.11 -13.05 5.24
N GLY A 448 -9.71 -13.77 4.21
CA GLY A 448 -10.23 -15.10 3.92
C GLY A 448 -10.03 -16.08 5.08
N THR A 449 -11.00 -16.94 5.28
CA THR A 449 -10.94 -18.03 6.25
C THR A 449 -11.39 -19.34 5.62
N SER A 450 -10.82 -20.45 6.07
CA SER A 450 -11.24 -21.81 5.69
C SER A 450 -12.23 -22.42 6.71
N GLY A 451 -12.48 -21.73 7.80
CA GLY A 451 -13.41 -22.14 8.85
C GLY A 451 -14.81 -21.57 8.68
N THR A 452 -15.53 -21.56 9.77
CA THR A 452 -16.81 -20.88 9.87
C THR A 452 -16.62 -19.37 10.07
N TYR A 453 -17.56 -18.59 9.58
CA TYR A 453 -17.59 -17.14 9.75
C TYR A 453 -18.97 -16.71 10.29
N GLY A 454 -18.96 -15.67 11.10
CA GLY A 454 -20.20 -15.13 11.66
C GLY A 454 -20.97 -14.25 10.67
N THR A 455 -22.17 -13.87 11.08
CA THR A 455 -22.97 -12.85 10.42
C THR A 455 -22.84 -11.53 11.17
N GLY A 456 -22.99 -10.41 10.48
CA GLY A 456 -22.90 -9.09 11.08
C GLY A 456 -22.96 -7.98 10.04
N SER A 457 -22.66 -6.80 10.50
CA SER A 457 -22.50 -5.62 9.65
C SER A 457 -21.50 -4.69 10.31
N TRP A 458 -20.63 -4.10 9.50
CA TRP A 458 -19.52 -3.27 9.98
C TRP A 458 -19.52 -1.90 9.26
N PRO A 459 -20.56 -1.07 9.47
CA PRO A 459 -20.61 0.28 8.91
C PRO A 459 -19.65 1.22 9.62
N ASP A 460 -19.48 2.41 9.08
CA ASP A 460 -18.74 3.48 9.77
C ASP A 460 -19.36 3.79 11.13
N GLY A 461 -20.66 3.99 11.19
CA GLY A 461 -21.44 4.13 12.42
C GLY A 461 -21.28 5.46 13.15
N ALA A 462 -20.52 6.41 12.64
CA ALA A 462 -20.40 7.73 13.24
C ALA A 462 -21.70 8.54 13.10
N ASP A 463 -22.04 9.30 14.15
CA ASP A 463 -23.14 10.26 14.11
C ASP A 463 -22.62 11.62 13.65
N LEU A 464 -22.91 11.99 12.40
CA LEU A 464 -22.43 13.24 11.80
C LEU A 464 -23.02 14.48 12.44
N ASN A 465 -24.16 14.37 13.14
CA ASN A 465 -24.75 15.50 13.88
C ASN A 465 -23.88 15.92 15.09
N LEU A 466 -23.01 15.05 15.55
CA LEU A 466 -22.05 15.33 16.63
C LEU A 466 -20.74 15.92 16.12
N MET A 467 -20.55 16.04 14.80
CA MET A 467 -19.32 16.49 14.14
C MET A 467 -19.48 17.91 13.56
N HIS A 468 -19.79 18.84 14.43
CA HIS A 468 -19.92 20.24 14.03
C HIS A 468 -18.54 20.89 13.83
N ILE A 469 -18.35 21.51 12.67
CA ILE A 469 -17.27 22.45 12.37
C ILE A 469 -17.91 23.80 12.03
#